data_182e60a5de998d5218ec11b28a46b413
#
_entry.id   182e60a5de998d5218ec11b28a46b413
#
_cell.length_a   1.000
_cell.length_b   1.000
_cell.length_c   1.000
_cell.angle_alpha   90.00
_cell.angle_beta   90.00
_cell.angle_gamma   90.00
#
_symmetry.space_group_name_H-M   'P 1'
#
loop_
_entity.id
_entity.type
_entity.pdbx_description
1 polymer ?
#
loop_
_entity_poly.entity_id
_entity_poly.type
_entity_poly.pdbx_seq_one_letter_code
_entity_poly.pdbx_strand_id
1 'polypeptide(L)'
;MRNIFTLLLSIIFTSVVTSQDVNDNIRFIPQSQVPQHVLDRQETLFPTNFVSEWRVQEMDGMQDAPNLRYIAKFEDDGRPGFSASYLPSGVLIFNSEFMPSEIIPAEVRLKIDRDYKDYTIRHADFITFYNPKREIYMVKLLKDIGVQYVFYNTAGNEIPKDSLPLEIKI
;
A
#
# COMPACT_ATOMS: atom_id res chain seq x y z
N MET A 1 -40.14 41.46 41.10
CA MET A 1 -39.80 41.28 39.67
C MET A 1 -38.48 40.54 39.64
N ARG A 2 -38.55 39.27 39.29
CA ARG A 2 -37.37 38.34 39.39
C ARG A 2 -37.02 37.89 37.99
N ASN A 3 -35.96 38.44 37.43
CA ASN A 3 -35.46 38.08 36.10
C ASN A 3 -34.73 36.72 36.16
N ILE A 4 -35.29 35.74 35.51
CA ILE A 4 -34.66 34.43 35.31
C ILE A 4 -33.85 34.52 34.01
N PHE A 5 -32.54 34.51 34.15
CA PHE A 5 -31.58 34.44 33.04
C PHE A 5 -31.41 32.97 32.65
N THR A 6 -32.05 32.59 31.55
CA THR A 6 -31.90 31.22 31.01
C THR A 6 -30.62 31.15 30.20
N LEU A 7 -29.62 30.49 30.74
CA LEU A 7 -28.34 30.23 30.09
C LEU A 7 -28.54 29.04 29.13
N LEU A 8 -28.56 29.28 27.82
CA LEU A 8 -28.64 28.27 26.79
C LEU A 8 -27.23 27.74 26.56
N LEU A 9 -26.91 26.56 27.10
CA LEU A 9 -25.63 25.86 26.89
C LEU A 9 -25.71 25.12 25.56
N SER A 10 -25.14 25.73 24.50
CA SER A 10 -24.96 25.10 23.20
C SER A 10 -23.82 24.07 23.25
N ILE A 11 -24.16 22.81 23.35
CA ILE A 11 -23.22 21.71 23.24
C ILE A 11 -22.90 21.55 21.75
N ILE A 12 -21.71 22.04 21.35
CA ILE A 12 -21.14 21.79 20.01
C ILE A 12 -20.61 20.36 20.02
N PHE A 13 -21.35 19.42 19.45
CA PHE A 13 -20.83 18.10 19.10
C PHE A 13 -19.88 18.26 17.91
N THR A 14 -18.59 18.36 18.17
CA THR A 14 -17.58 18.12 17.16
C THR A 14 -17.52 16.62 16.88
N SER A 15 -18.22 16.18 15.84
CA SER A 15 -18.03 14.85 15.28
C SER A 15 -16.61 14.79 14.69
N VAL A 16 -15.71 14.13 15.40
CA VAL A 16 -14.44 13.70 14.85
C VAL A 16 -14.76 12.63 13.81
N VAL A 17 -14.80 13.03 12.53
CA VAL A 17 -14.82 12.07 11.43
C VAL A 17 -13.43 11.43 11.41
N THR A 18 -13.28 10.32 12.11
CA THR A 18 -12.15 9.42 11.88
C THR A 18 -12.35 8.84 10.48
N SER A 19 -11.53 9.30 9.54
CA SER A 19 -11.34 8.62 8.27
C SER A 19 -10.84 7.21 8.63
N GLN A 20 -11.73 6.23 8.61
CA GLN A 20 -11.35 4.83 8.66
C GLN A 20 -10.66 4.53 7.33
N ASP A 21 -9.33 4.42 7.35
CA ASP A 21 -8.59 3.78 6.29
C ASP A 21 -9.12 2.35 6.14
N VAL A 22 -9.63 2.06 4.94
CA VAL A 22 -10.34 0.82 4.58
C VAL A 22 -9.34 -0.36 4.47
N ASN A 23 -8.54 -0.59 5.50
CA ASN A 23 -7.68 -1.77 5.57
C ASN A 23 -7.52 -2.23 7.04
N ASP A 24 -8.64 -2.62 7.66
CA ASP A 24 -8.68 -3.14 9.04
C ASP A 24 -7.79 -4.39 9.28
N ASN A 25 -7.20 -4.94 8.20
CA ASN A 25 -6.39 -6.16 8.24
C ASN A 25 -4.87 -5.90 8.35
N ILE A 26 -4.42 -4.63 8.33
CA ILE A 26 -2.99 -4.28 8.45
C ILE A 26 -2.72 -3.64 9.82
N ARG A 27 -1.78 -4.21 10.57
CA ARG A 27 -1.35 -3.65 11.86
C ARG A 27 0.16 -3.56 11.97
N PHE A 28 0.63 -2.53 12.66
CA PHE A 28 2.03 -2.35 13.00
C PHE A 28 2.47 -3.37 14.03
N ILE A 29 3.67 -3.89 13.89
CA ILE A 29 4.29 -4.80 14.83
C ILE A 29 5.75 -4.39 15.10
N PRO A 30 6.26 -4.60 16.33
CA PRO A 30 7.68 -4.45 16.58
C PRO A 30 8.47 -5.58 15.88
N GLN A 31 9.73 -5.31 15.53
CA GLN A 31 10.61 -6.30 14.88
C GLN A 31 10.72 -7.60 15.67
N SER A 32 10.63 -7.57 17.01
CA SER A 32 10.66 -8.76 17.87
C SER A 32 9.49 -9.73 17.65
N GLN A 33 8.43 -9.32 16.98
CA GLN A 33 7.30 -10.17 16.61
C GLN A 33 7.39 -10.72 15.18
N VAL A 34 8.42 -10.31 14.43
CA VAL A 34 8.67 -10.83 13.07
C VAL A 34 9.42 -12.16 13.18
N PRO A 35 9.02 -13.23 12.49
CA PRO A 35 9.74 -14.50 12.49
C PRO A 35 11.20 -14.32 12.04
N GLN A 36 12.15 -14.99 12.72
CA GLN A 36 13.58 -14.82 12.47
C GLN A 36 13.96 -15.07 11.00
N HIS A 37 13.40 -16.10 10.39
CA HIS A 37 13.67 -16.39 8.96
C HIS A 37 13.13 -15.35 7.98
N VAL A 38 12.14 -14.54 8.39
CA VAL A 38 11.71 -13.35 7.60
C VAL A 38 12.75 -12.24 7.73
N LEU A 39 13.27 -12.01 8.94
CA LEU A 39 14.35 -11.04 9.19
C LEU A 39 15.61 -11.40 8.41
N ASP A 40 16.04 -12.66 8.51
CA ASP A 40 17.23 -13.18 7.80
C ASP A 40 17.07 -13.06 6.28
N ARG A 41 15.85 -13.29 5.78
CA ARG A 41 15.54 -13.15 4.36
C ARG A 41 15.60 -11.70 3.89
N GLN A 42 15.07 -10.77 4.69
CA GLN A 42 15.15 -9.33 4.41
C GLN A 42 16.60 -8.87 4.31
N GLU A 43 17.45 -9.21 5.28
CA GLU A 43 18.87 -8.87 5.27
C GLU A 43 19.62 -9.50 4.09
N THR A 44 19.28 -10.75 3.74
CA THR A 44 19.92 -11.45 2.60
C THR A 44 19.60 -10.81 1.26
N LEU A 45 18.32 -10.39 1.07
CA LEU A 45 17.87 -9.83 -0.21
C LEU A 45 18.20 -8.35 -0.36
N PHE A 46 18.24 -7.63 0.74
CA PHE A 46 18.46 -6.18 0.78
C PHE A 46 19.55 -5.87 1.83
N PRO A 47 20.83 -6.17 1.56
CA PRO A 47 21.90 -6.08 2.55
C PRO A 47 22.22 -4.65 3.01
N THR A 48 21.83 -3.65 2.23
CA THR A 48 22.01 -2.22 2.54
C THR A 48 20.74 -1.57 3.11
N ASN A 49 19.73 -2.38 3.46
CA ASN A 49 18.46 -1.88 3.91
C ASN A 49 18.49 -1.32 5.35
N PHE A 50 17.64 -0.31 5.58
CA PHE A 50 17.25 0.15 6.89
C PHE A 50 15.73 0.04 7.02
N VAL A 51 15.26 -0.98 7.76
CA VAL A 51 13.83 -1.18 7.97
C VAL A 51 13.31 -0.17 8.98
N SER A 52 12.44 0.72 8.52
CA SER A 52 11.80 1.75 9.34
C SER A 52 10.54 1.23 10.05
N GLU A 53 9.89 0.22 9.46
CA GLU A 53 8.58 -0.23 9.94
C GLU A 53 8.31 -1.69 9.53
N TRP A 54 7.74 -2.46 10.46
CA TRP A 54 7.16 -3.76 10.20
C TRP A 54 5.64 -3.74 10.37
N ARG A 55 4.95 -4.39 9.46
CA ARG A 55 3.51 -4.62 9.52
C ARG A 55 3.19 -6.08 9.33
N VAL A 56 2.05 -6.49 9.85
CA VAL A 56 1.43 -7.78 9.53
C VAL A 56 0.05 -7.53 8.95
N GLN A 57 -0.29 -8.30 7.93
CA GLN A 57 -1.60 -8.25 7.29
C GLN A 57 -2.19 -9.65 7.22
N GLU A 58 -3.48 -9.75 7.56
CA GLU A 58 -4.28 -10.95 7.30
C GLU A 58 -4.72 -10.95 5.83
N MET A 59 -4.52 -12.08 5.15
CA MET A 59 -4.89 -12.25 3.74
C MET A 59 -6.13 -13.12 3.65
N ASP A 60 -7.23 -12.54 3.13
CA ASP A 60 -8.45 -13.28 2.88
C ASP A 60 -8.30 -14.23 1.68
N GLY A 61 -8.93 -15.41 1.75
CA GLY A 61 -9.04 -16.34 0.62
C GLY A 61 -7.90 -17.34 0.44
N MET A 62 -6.90 -17.38 1.28
CA MET A 62 -5.93 -18.48 1.33
C MET A 62 -6.46 -19.60 2.24
N GLN A 63 -6.64 -20.81 1.69
CA GLN A 63 -7.22 -21.94 2.44
C GLN A 63 -6.25 -22.59 3.43
N ASP A 64 -4.95 -22.30 3.34
CA ASP A 64 -3.91 -22.86 4.19
C ASP A 64 -3.39 -21.80 5.17
N ALA A 65 -3.57 -22.05 6.47
CA ALA A 65 -3.10 -21.19 7.54
C ALA A 65 -1.56 -21.18 7.65
N PRO A 66 -0.97 -20.06 8.13
CA PRO A 66 -1.61 -18.81 8.52
C PRO A 66 -1.73 -17.83 7.35
N ASN A 67 -2.93 -17.30 7.14
CA ASN A 67 -3.24 -16.25 6.16
C ASN A 67 -2.59 -14.91 6.52
N LEU A 68 -1.31 -14.94 6.89
CA LEU A 68 -0.57 -13.76 7.32
C LEU A 68 0.54 -13.46 6.32
N ARG A 69 0.76 -12.17 6.06
CA ARG A 69 1.99 -11.69 5.43
C ARG A 69 2.68 -10.65 6.29
N TYR A 70 3.99 -10.67 6.31
CA TYR A 70 4.84 -9.68 6.95
C TYR A 70 5.31 -8.68 5.91
N ILE A 71 5.18 -7.39 6.22
CA ILE A 71 5.53 -6.31 5.30
C ILE A 71 6.62 -5.48 5.96
N ALA A 72 7.79 -5.42 5.33
CA ALA A 72 8.85 -4.47 5.67
C ALA A 72 8.65 -3.18 4.88
N LYS A 73 8.75 -2.02 5.52
CA LYS A 73 8.97 -0.72 4.87
C LYS A 73 10.39 -0.31 5.16
N PHE A 74 11.16 0.04 4.13
CA PHE A 74 12.59 0.25 4.30
C PHE A 74 13.17 1.26 3.30
N GLU A 75 14.38 1.70 3.62
CA GLU A 75 15.28 2.38 2.71
C GLU A 75 16.31 1.36 2.22
N ASP A 76 16.73 1.44 0.97
CA ASP A 76 17.80 0.62 0.41
C ASP A 76 18.81 1.52 -0.28
N ASP A 77 20.09 1.34 0.08
CA ASP A 77 21.18 2.21 -0.37
C ASP A 77 20.88 3.71 -0.17
N GLY A 78 20.29 4.06 1.00
CA GLY A 78 19.90 5.43 1.34
C GLY A 78 18.71 5.99 0.57
N ARG A 79 18.04 5.18 -0.27
CA ARG A 79 16.83 5.60 -0.98
C ARG A 79 15.58 5.06 -0.27
N PRO A 80 14.67 5.94 0.17
CA PRO A 80 13.42 5.53 0.81
C PRO A 80 12.37 5.04 -0.19
N GLY A 81 11.30 4.44 0.34
CA GLY A 81 10.11 4.11 -0.44
C GLY A 81 10.02 2.68 -0.90
N PHE A 82 10.88 1.79 -0.38
CA PHE A 82 10.80 0.36 -0.64
C PHE A 82 9.86 -0.34 0.33
N SER A 83 9.23 -1.41 -0.14
CA SER A 83 8.59 -2.40 0.73
C SER A 83 8.77 -3.82 0.18
N ALA A 84 8.75 -4.79 1.10
CA ALA A 84 8.82 -6.21 0.76
C ALA A 84 7.77 -6.97 1.57
N SER A 85 7.08 -7.90 0.92
CA SER A 85 6.02 -8.73 1.51
C SER A 85 6.45 -10.18 1.56
N TYR A 86 6.36 -10.79 2.74
CA TYR A 86 6.82 -12.14 3.02
C TYR A 86 5.72 -13.03 3.57
N LEU A 87 5.70 -14.29 3.17
CA LEU A 87 5.00 -15.32 3.92
C LEU A 87 5.66 -15.55 5.28
N PRO A 88 4.96 -16.13 6.28
CA PRO A 88 5.57 -16.52 7.55
C PRO A 88 6.78 -17.45 7.40
N SER A 89 6.86 -18.18 6.31
CA SER A 89 7.99 -19.05 5.96
C SER A 89 9.26 -18.31 5.48
N GLY A 90 9.23 -16.97 5.36
CA GLY A 90 10.33 -16.17 4.81
C GLY A 90 10.35 -16.11 3.27
N VAL A 91 9.39 -16.72 2.60
CA VAL A 91 9.27 -16.60 1.14
C VAL A 91 8.86 -15.19 0.76
N LEU A 92 9.65 -14.51 -0.05
CA LEU A 92 9.31 -13.20 -0.62
C LEU A 92 8.18 -13.39 -1.65
N ILE A 93 7.06 -12.73 -1.42
CA ILE A 93 5.91 -12.70 -2.34
C ILE A 93 6.18 -11.68 -3.45
N PHE A 94 6.41 -10.44 -3.04
CA PHE A 94 6.78 -9.33 -3.93
C PHE A 94 7.54 -8.25 -3.14
N ASN A 95 8.26 -7.41 -3.87
CA ASN A 95 8.69 -6.11 -3.36
C ASN A 95 8.06 -4.99 -4.18
N SER A 96 8.01 -3.79 -3.63
CA SER A 96 7.60 -2.59 -4.35
C SER A 96 8.53 -1.42 -4.09
N GLU A 97 8.62 -0.53 -5.08
CA GLU A 97 9.33 0.74 -5.02
C GLU A 97 8.33 1.86 -5.29
N PHE A 98 8.31 2.84 -4.40
CA PHE A 98 7.51 4.06 -4.57
C PHE A 98 8.06 4.90 -5.71
N MET A 99 7.21 5.32 -6.63
CA MET A 99 7.54 6.16 -7.78
C MET A 99 6.73 7.46 -7.74
N PRO A 100 7.36 8.63 -7.56
CA PRO A 100 6.70 9.91 -7.77
C PRO A 100 6.11 10.00 -9.19
N SER A 101 5.08 10.80 -9.36
CA SER A 101 4.37 10.94 -10.65
C SER A 101 5.29 11.29 -11.83
N GLU A 102 6.37 12.03 -11.56
CA GLU A 102 7.31 12.56 -12.56
C GLU A 102 8.17 11.47 -13.22
N ILE A 103 8.44 10.37 -12.50
CA ILE A 103 9.30 9.29 -12.99
C ILE A 103 8.53 8.07 -13.52
N ILE A 104 7.19 8.12 -13.49
CA ILE A 104 6.36 7.07 -14.10
C ILE A 104 6.65 7.03 -15.61
N PRO A 105 6.86 5.83 -16.20
CA PRO A 105 7.15 5.69 -17.63
C PRO A 105 6.14 6.38 -18.52
N ALA A 106 6.61 6.97 -19.59
CA ALA A 106 5.80 7.76 -20.53
C ALA A 106 4.65 6.93 -21.13
N GLU A 107 4.89 5.65 -21.40
CA GLU A 107 3.90 4.71 -21.94
C GLU A 107 2.69 4.57 -21.00
N VAL A 108 2.93 4.51 -19.70
CA VAL A 108 1.88 4.42 -18.68
C VAL A 108 1.16 5.77 -18.54
N ARG A 109 1.91 6.87 -18.44
CA ARG A 109 1.31 8.22 -18.32
C ARG A 109 0.40 8.57 -19.50
N LEU A 110 0.85 8.34 -20.75
CA LEU A 110 0.05 8.61 -21.93
C LEU A 110 -1.27 7.85 -21.96
N LYS A 111 -1.28 6.61 -21.43
CA LYS A 111 -2.52 5.83 -21.29
C LYS A 111 -3.46 6.45 -20.27
N ILE A 112 -2.91 6.83 -19.11
CA ILE A 112 -3.70 7.45 -18.04
C ILE A 112 -4.28 8.78 -18.52
N ASP A 113 -3.49 9.65 -19.14
CA ASP A 113 -3.93 10.95 -19.65
C ASP A 113 -5.05 10.81 -20.71
N ARG A 114 -5.03 9.72 -21.48
CA ARG A 114 -6.07 9.42 -22.46
C ARG A 114 -7.35 8.87 -21.82
N ASP A 115 -7.22 7.90 -20.93
CA ASP A 115 -8.34 7.08 -20.46
C ASP A 115 -8.93 7.60 -19.14
N TYR A 116 -8.16 8.42 -18.39
CA TYR A 116 -8.50 8.97 -17.06
C TYR A 116 -8.34 10.50 -17.01
N LYS A 117 -8.85 11.21 -18.01
CA LYS A 117 -8.66 12.66 -18.23
C LYS A 117 -8.98 13.56 -17.04
N ASP A 118 -9.95 13.16 -16.22
CA ASP A 118 -10.40 13.93 -15.04
C ASP A 118 -9.66 13.57 -13.76
N TYR A 119 -8.65 12.70 -13.85
CA TYR A 119 -7.88 12.24 -12.70
C TYR A 119 -6.49 12.86 -12.70
N THR A 120 -5.95 13.03 -11.49
CA THR A 120 -4.56 13.43 -11.27
C THR A 120 -3.77 12.22 -10.78
N ILE A 121 -2.62 11.96 -11.39
CA ILE A 121 -1.70 10.93 -10.90
C ILE A 121 -1.07 11.41 -9.60
N ARG A 122 -1.25 10.66 -8.51
CA ARG A 122 -0.61 10.95 -7.21
C ARG A 122 0.80 10.37 -7.13
N HIS A 123 0.92 9.09 -7.38
CA HIS A 123 2.17 8.31 -7.43
C HIS A 123 1.88 6.95 -8.06
N ALA A 124 2.92 6.16 -8.26
CA ALA A 124 2.81 4.73 -8.51
C ALA A 124 3.66 3.94 -7.52
N ASP A 125 3.33 2.66 -7.36
CA ASP A 125 4.21 1.65 -6.79
C ASP A 125 4.61 0.68 -7.90
N PHE A 126 5.91 0.52 -8.13
CA PHE A 126 6.43 -0.50 -9.04
C PHE A 126 6.60 -1.80 -8.27
N ILE A 127 5.78 -2.78 -8.58
CA ILE A 127 5.68 -4.06 -7.86
C ILE A 127 6.35 -5.16 -8.67
N THR A 128 7.29 -5.88 -8.05
CA THR A 128 7.96 -7.04 -8.63
C THR A 128 7.58 -8.31 -7.88
N PHE A 129 6.90 -9.24 -8.57
CA PHE A 129 6.66 -10.61 -8.12
C PHE A 129 7.76 -11.52 -8.63
N TYR A 130 8.06 -12.57 -7.88
CA TYR A 130 9.16 -13.49 -8.19
C TYR A 130 8.72 -14.88 -8.65
N ASN A 131 7.50 -15.29 -8.33
CA ASN A 131 6.99 -16.61 -8.72
C ASN A 131 5.49 -16.58 -9.08
N PRO A 132 5.15 -16.53 -10.38
CA PRO A 132 6.04 -16.27 -11.52
C PRO A 132 6.51 -14.82 -11.54
N LYS A 133 7.65 -14.53 -12.21
CA LYS A 133 8.14 -13.16 -12.32
C LYS A 133 7.13 -12.31 -13.08
N ARG A 134 6.67 -11.22 -12.44
CA ARG A 134 5.78 -10.20 -13.01
C ARG A 134 6.16 -8.84 -12.47
N GLU A 135 6.02 -7.83 -13.29
CA GLU A 135 6.29 -6.44 -12.95
C GLU A 135 5.05 -5.61 -13.28
N ILE A 136 4.56 -4.86 -12.30
CA ILE A 136 3.27 -4.16 -12.37
C ILE A 136 3.45 -2.75 -11.81
N TYR A 137 2.99 -1.75 -12.53
CA TYR A 137 2.78 -0.40 -12.01
C TYR A 137 1.38 -0.32 -11.40
N MET A 138 1.27 -0.13 -10.10
CA MET A 138 0.04 0.21 -9.41
C MET A 138 -0.02 1.72 -9.26
N VAL A 139 -0.85 2.39 -10.06
CA VAL A 139 -0.93 3.85 -10.09
C VAL A 139 -2.12 4.33 -9.27
N LYS A 140 -1.85 5.23 -8.32
CA LYS A 140 -2.88 5.91 -7.53
C LYS A 140 -3.34 7.18 -8.22
N LEU A 141 -4.60 7.21 -8.59
CA LEU A 141 -5.29 8.32 -9.21
C LEU A 141 -6.21 9.01 -8.22
N LEU A 142 -6.30 10.33 -8.31
CA LEU A 142 -7.21 11.16 -7.51
C LEU A 142 -8.18 11.89 -8.42
N LYS A 143 -9.46 11.91 -8.03
CA LYS A 143 -10.48 12.79 -8.59
C LYS A 143 -11.35 13.28 -7.44
N ASP A 144 -11.39 14.59 -7.23
CA ASP A 144 -12.04 15.22 -6.08
C ASP A 144 -11.55 14.60 -4.75
N ILE A 145 -12.44 13.95 -4.01
CA ILE A 145 -12.14 13.21 -2.78
C ILE A 145 -11.97 11.69 -3.01
N GLY A 146 -12.16 11.24 -4.26
CA GLY A 146 -12.10 9.83 -4.63
C GLY A 146 -10.68 9.37 -4.95
N VAL A 147 -10.36 8.15 -4.57
CA VAL A 147 -9.11 7.45 -4.92
C VAL A 147 -9.45 6.27 -5.81
N GLN A 148 -8.69 6.11 -6.89
CA GLN A 148 -8.77 4.95 -7.77
C GLN A 148 -7.36 4.39 -7.98
N TYR A 149 -7.25 3.05 -7.98
CA TYR A 149 -6.03 2.35 -8.36
C TYR A 149 -6.23 1.71 -9.73
N VAL A 150 -5.25 1.94 -10.62
CA VAL A 150 -5.17 1.33 -11.95
C VAL A 150 -3.83 0.63 -12.10
N PHE A 151 -3.79 -0.43 -12.89
CA PHE A 151 -2.64 -1.32 -12.96
C PHE A 151 -2.18 -1.47 -14.39
N TYR A 152 -0.87 -1.38 -14.59
CA TYR A 152 -0.25 -1.49 -15.92
C TYR A 152 0.92 -2.46 -15.88
N ASN A 153 1.13 -3.18 -16.95
CA ASN A 153 2.38 -3.92 -17.15
C ASN A 153 3.50 -2.98 -17.65
N THR A 154 4.71 -3.49 -17.76
CA THR A 154 5.89 -2.73 -18.23
C THR A 154 5.80 -2.27 -19.69
N ALA A 155 4.90 -2.83 -20.49
CA ALA A 155 4.59 -2.39 -21.85
C ALA A 155 3.51 -1.28 -21.91
N GLY A 156 3.04 -0.78 -20.75
CA GLY A 156 2.00 0.23 -20.65
C GLY A 156 0.59 -0.28 -20.97
N ASN A 157 0.36 -1.59 -20.95
CA ASN A 157 -1.00 -2.13 -21.11
C ASN A 157 -1.67 -2.24 -19.75
N GLU A 158 -2.91 -1.76 -19.66
CA GLU A 158 -3.71 -1.86 -18.45
C GLU A 158 -4.02 -3.33 -18.12
N ILE A 159 -3.93 -3.66 -16.84
CA ILE A 159 -4.23 -4.98 -16.31
C ILE A 159 -5.58 -4.89 -15.61
N PRO A 160 -6.61 -5.64 -16.06
CA PRO A 160 -7.89 -5.69 -15.38
C PRO A 160 -7.75 -6.19 -13.94
N LYS A 161 -8.52 -5.61 -13.01
CA LYS A 161 -8.46 -5.99 -11.58
C LYS A 161 -8.67 -7.49 -11.35
N ASP A 162 -9.52 -8.13 -12.13
CA ASP A 162 -9.78 -9.58 -12.02
C ASP A 162 -8.56 -10.45 -12.39
N SER A 163 -7.64 -9.90 -13.19
CA SER A 163 -6.42 -10.57 -13.64
C SER A 163 -5.21 -10.33 -12.73
N LEU A 164 -5.40 -9.54 -11.65
CA LEU A 164 -4.34 -9.26 -10.70
C LEU A 164 -4.03 -10.49 -9.82
N PRO A 165 -2.78 -10.65 -9.37
CA PRO A 165 -2.45 -11.55 -8.29
C PRO A 165 -3.29 -11.27 -7.04
N LEU A 166 -3.71 -12.35 -6.34
CA LEU A 166 -4.54 -12.22 -5.12
C LEU A 166 -3.88 -11.35 -4.05
N GLU A 167 -2.56 -11.36 -4.02
CA GLU A 167 -1.73 -10.65 -3.04
C GLU A 167 -1.81 -9.12 -3.14
N ILE A 168 -2.26 -8.57 -4.27
CA ILE A 168 -2.45 -7.12 -4.48
C ILE A 168 -3.89 -6.75 -4.84
N LYS A 169 -4.84 -7.70 -4.81
CA LYS A 169 -6.26 -7.36 -4.91
C LYS A 169 -6.67 -6.54 -3.68
N ILE A 170 -7.14 -5.33 -3.93
CA ILE A 170 -7.58 -4.33 -2.95
C ILE A 170 -9.10 -4.20 -3.07
#